data_dc506a14014fbe0ebcf0357b287f87c4
#
_entry.id   dc506a14014fbe0ebcf0357b287f87c4
#
_cell.length_a   1.000
_cell.length_b   1.000
_cell.length_c   1.000
_cell.angle_alpha   90.00
_cell.angle_beta   90.00
_cell.angle_gamma   90.00
#
_symmetry.space_group_name_H-M   'P 1'
#
loop_
_entity.id
_entity.type
_entity.pdbx_description
1 polymer ?
#
loop_
_entity_poly.entity_id
_entity_poly.type
_entity_poly.pdbx_seq_one_letter_code
_entity_poly.pdbx_strand_id
1 'polypeptide(L)'
;MLTMAMLHDAQRVLSGVINRTPVIPSTGITDECRLFLKADCLQKTGAFKLRGAYYKIATLSDEEKARGVIACSAGNHAQGVAFAARDMGIHAVICIPQGAPLSKIEATRSYGAEVVLVPGVYDDAYAEAIRLRDEKGYTFIHPFDDYSIMAGQGTIGLEILQQLPDVDMIVTAIGGGGLISGVAKAVKELKPSCQVIGVQAEGAASMYE
;
A
#
# COMPACT_ATOMS: atom_id res chain seq x y z
N MET A 1 13.23 -10.93 5.52
CA MET A 1 13.36 -10.92 4.04
C MET A 1 12.01 -11.22 3.40
N LEU A 2 11.64 -10.51 2.33
CA LEU A 2 10.39 -10.76 1.57
C LEU A 2 10.47 -12.11 0.85
N THR A 3 9.46 -12.98 1.03
CA THR A 3 9.42 -14.33 0.46
C THR A 3 8.16 -14.57 -0.36
N MET A 4 8.18 -15.54 -1.28
CA MET A 4 6.98 -15.97 -2.02
C MET A 4 5.90 -16.52 -1.10
N ALA A 5 6.28 -17.20 -0.02
CA ALA A 5 5.31 -17.67 0.99
C ALA A 5 4.49 -16.52 1.57
N MET A 6 5.13 -15.36 1.87
CA MET A 6 4.41 -14.17 2.34
C MET A 6 3.46 -13.60 1.27
N LEU A 7 3.86 -13.61 -0.01
CA LEU A 7 2.99 -13.14 -1.09
C LEU A 7 1.76 -14.02 -1.27
N HIS A 8 1.93 -15.34 -1.24
CA HIS A 8 0.80 -16.29 -1.32
C HIS A 8 -0.10 -16.21 -0.10
N ASP A 9 0.47 -16.03 1.09
CA ASP A 9 -0.33 -15.81 2.30
C ASP A 9 -1.09 -14.49 2.23
N ALA A 10 -0.46 -13.41 1.75
CA ALA A 10 -1.12 -12.13 1.50
C ALA A 10 -2.28 -12.29 0.49
N GLN A 11 -2.07 -13.02 -0.61
CA GLN A 11 -3.13 -13.30 -1.58
C GLN A 11 -4.31 -14.04 -0.95
N ARG A 12 -4.04 -15.02 -0.09
CA ARG A 12 -5.07 -15.78 0.65
C ARG A 12 -5.85 -14.88 1.62
N VAL A 13 -5.15 -14.10 2.43
CA VAL A 13 -5.74 -13.19 3.43
C VAL A 13 -6.59 -12.11 2.76
N LEU A 14 -6.14 -11.59 1.62
CA LEU A 14 -6.82 -10.53 0.87
C LEU A 14 -7.99 -11.04 0.03
N SER A 15 -8.10 -12.36 -0.18
CA SER A 15 -9.19 -12.96 -0.95
C SER A 15 -10.54 -12.68 -0.29
N GLY A 16 -11.49 -12.15 -1.07
CA GLY A 16 -12.82 -11.74 -0.59
C GLY A 16 -12.85 -10.40 0.16
N VAL A 17 -11.68 -9.85 0.52
CA VAL A 17 -11.57 -8.55 1.18
C VAL A 17 -11.41 -7.41 0.19
N ILE A 18 -10.49 -7.56 -0.76
CA ILE A 18 -10.17 -6.54 -1.76
C ILE A 18 -10.82 -6.86 -3.12
N ASN A 19 -10.93 -5.86 -3.97
CA ASN A 19 -11.31 -6.07 -5.36
C ASN A 19 -10.14 -6.68 -6.14
N ARG A 20 -10.39 -7.76 -6.88
CA ARG A 20 -9.47 -8.20 -7.92
C ARG A 20 -9.60 -7.24 -9.10
N THR A 21 -8.78 -6.21 -9.12
CA THR A 21 -8.87 -5.14 -10.11
C THR A 21 -8.56 -5.63 -11.53
N PRO A 22 -9.21 -5.11 -12.57
CA PRO A 22 -8.98 -5.56 -13.93
C PRO A 22 -7.64 -5.07 -14.49
N VAL A 23 -7.14 -5.81 -15.48
CA VAL A 23 -6.13 -5.35 -16.43
C VAL A 23 -6.88 -4.87 -17.68
N ILE A 24 -6.78 -3.58 -17.98
CA ILE A 24 -7.55 -2.91 -19.03
C ILE A 24 -6.62 -2.57 -20.19
N PRO A 25 -6.94 -2.98 -21.45
CA PRO A 25 -6.17 -2.54 -22.59
C PRO A 25 -6.30 -1.02 -22.76
N SER A 26 -5.17 -0.36 -23.03
CA SER A 26 -5.12 1.08 -23.29
C SER A 26 -4.85 1.32 -24.78
N THR A 27 -5.69 2.14 -25.40
CA THR A 27 -5.54 2.57 -26.79
C THR A 27 -5.26 4.07 -26.85
N GLY A 28 -4.44 4.48 -27.82
CA GLY A 28 -4.18 5.91 -28.09
C GLY A 28 -3.07 6.54 -27.20
N ILE A 29 -2.36 5.76 -26.37
CA ILE A 29 -1.16 6.25 -25.67
C ILE A 29 0.09 5.95 -26.51
N THR A 30 0.17 4.74 -27.08
CA THR A 30 1.27 4.31 -27.96
C THR A 30 0.79 3.25 -28.93
N ASP A 31 1.37 3.22 -30.13
CA ASP A 31 1.18 2.19 -31.14
C ASP A 31 2.39 1.22 -31.23
N GLU A 32 3.44 1.48 -30.43
CA GLU A 32 4.68 0.68 -30.47
C GLU A 32 4.56 -0.65 -29.71
N CYS A 33 3.60 -0.76 -28.79
CA CYS A 33 3.37 -1.95 -27.99
C CYS A 33 1.91 -2.09 -27.58
N ARG A 34 1.52 -3.29 -27.15
CA ARG A 34 0.22 -3.51 -26.48
C ARG A 34 0.32 -3.02 -25.04
N LEU A 35 -0.28 -1.89 -24.75
CA LEU A 35 -0.29 -1.30 -23.41
C LEU A 35 -1.54 -1.72 -22.63
N PHE A 36 -1.34 -2.10 -21.38
CA PHE A 36 -2.40 -2.46 -20.44
C PHE A 36 -2.24 -1.69 -19.12
N LEU A 37 -3.35 -1.38 -18.47
CA LEU A 37 -3.38 -0.70 -17.19
C LEU A 37 -3.93 -1.64 -16.12
N LYS A 38 -3.16 -1.93 -15.08
CA LYS A 38 -3.65 -2.56 -13.86
C LYS A 38 -4.38 -1.52 -13.02
N ALA A 39 -5.71 -1.57 -13.04
CA ALA A 39 -6.56 -0.48 -12.57
C ALA A 39 -6.79 -0.50 -11.05
N ASP A 40 -5.74 -0.37 -10.24
CA ASP A 40 -5.86 -0.33 -8.76
C ASP A 40 -6.49 0.98 -8.22
N CYS A 41 -6.80 1.94 -9.08
CA CYS A 41 -7.73 3.04 -8.78
C CYS A 41 -9.18 2.55 -8.54
N LEU A 42 -9.52 1.35 -8.99
CA LEU A 42 -10.82 0.70 -8.73
C LEU A 42 -10.85 -0.12 -7.44
N GLN A 43 -9.80 -0.05 -6.61
CA GLN A 43 -9.79 -0.67 -5.30
C GLN A 43 -10.75 0.05 -4.34
N LYS A 44 -11.21 -0.62 -3.28
CA LYS A 44 -12.18 -0.09 -2.29
C LYS A 44 -11.81 1.28 -1.71
N THR A 45 -10.52 1.57 -1.55
CA THR A 45 -10.01 2.89 -1.10
C THR A 45 -9.44 3.72 -2.25
N GLY A 46 -9.73 3.37 -3.50
CA GLY A 46 -9.25 4.09 -4.68
C GLY A 46 -7.75 3.93 -4.97
N ALA A 47 -7.04 3.02 -4.28
CA ALA A 47 -5.61 2.84 -4.44
C ALA A 47 -5.11 1.49 -3.92
N PHE A 48 -3.94 1.06 -4.43
CA PHE A 48 -3.28 -0.19 -4.05
C PHE A 48 -2.88 -0.28 -2.57
N LYS A 49 -2.74 0.84 -1.87
CA LYS A 49 -2.25 0.88 -0.48
C LYS A 49 -3.05 0.02 0.50
N LEU A 50 -4.32 -0.20 0.23
CA LEU A 50 -5.18 -1.09 1.02
C LEU A 50 -4.60 -2.50 1.13
N ARG A 51 -4.02 -3.05 0.07
CA ARG A 51 -3.50 -4.42 0.02
C ARG A 51 -2.45 -4.66 1.11
N GLY A 52 -1.42 -3.81 1.14
CA GLY A 52 -0.36 -3.92 2.15
C GLY A 52 -0.84 -3.59 3.56
N ALA A 53 -1.62 -2.53 3.72
CA ALA A 53 -2.15 -2.12 5.02
C ALA A 53 -3.01 -3.23 5.64
N TYR A 54 -3.92 -3.81 4.85
CA TYR A 54 -4.78 -4.89 5.32
C TYR A 54 -3.98 -6.13 5.72
N TYR A 55 -3.07 -6.58 4.84
CA TYR A 55 -2.26 -7.76 5.15
C TYR A 55 -1.39 -7.55 6.39
N LYS A 56 -0.73 -6.39 6.51
CA LYS A 56 0.08 -6.07 7.70
C LYS A 56 -0.76 -6.14 8.98
N ILE A 57 -1.92 -5.50 9.01
CA ILE A 57 -2.79 -5.47 10.20
C ILE A 57 -3.34 -6.86 10.50
N ALA A 58 -3.69 -7.65 9.48
CA ALA A 58 -4.16 -9.02 9.66
C ALA A 58 -3.12 -9.93 10.33
N THR A 59 -1.83 -9.70 10.06
CA THR A 59 -0.70 -10.50 10.59
C THR A 59 -0.21 -10.05 11.97
N LEU A 60 -0.77 -9.01 12.55
CA LEU A 60 -0.45 -8.59 13.92
C LEU A 60 -0.91 -9.64 14.94
N SER A 61 -0.19 -9.73 16.06
CA SER A 61 -0.64 -10.55 17.19
C SER A 61 -1.92 -9.99 17.83
N ASP A 62 -2.61 -10.79 18.62
CA ASP A 62 -3.83 -10.33 19.31
C ASP A 62 -3.53 -9.20 20.30
N GLU A 63 -2.35 -9.21 20.94
CA GLU A 63 -1.90 -8.14 21.81
C GLU A 63 -1.61 -6.84 21.05
N GLU A 64 -1.01 -6.93 19.85
CA GLU A 64 -0.78 -5.78 18.99
C GLU A 64 -2.10 -5.19 18.49
N LYS A 65 -3.04 -6.04 18.05
CA LYS A 65 -4.38 -5.63 17.64
C LYS A 65 -5.16 -4.96 18.79
N ALA A 66 -5.08 -5.51 20.00
CA ALA A 66 -5.75 -4.98 21.18
C ALA A 66 -5.25 -3.59 21.57
N ARG A 67 -3.95 -3.32 21.38
CA ARG A 67 -3.38 -1.97 21.60
C ARG A 67 -3.80 -0.97 20.54
N GLY A 68 -4.12 -1.43 19.33
CA GLY A 68 -4.45 -0.59 18.19
C GLY A 68 -3.25 -0.25 17.31
N VAL A 69 -3.53 0.42 16.20
CA VAL A 69 -2.53 0.76 15.18
C VAL A 69 -2.42 2.27 14.98
N ILE A 70 -1.25 2.73 14.55
CA ILE A 70 -1.01 4.13 14.24
C ILE A 70 -0.26 4.26 12.92
N ALA A 71 -0.57 5.29 12.14
CA ALA A 71 0.17 5.63 10.92
C ALA A 71 0.30 7.15 10.76
N CYS A 72 1.28 7.57 9.96
CA CYS A 72 1.41 8.94 9.48
C CYS A 72 1.21 8.96 7.97
N SER A 73 0.14 9.61 7.51
CA SER A 73 -0.12 9.80 6.07
C SER A 73 -1.33 10.72 5.86
N ALA A 74 -1.22 11.64 4.91
CA ALA A 74 -2.33 12.47 4.45
C ALA A 74 -3.02 11.92 3.18
N GLY A 75 -2.81 10.64 2.81
CA GLY A 75 -3.25 10.12 1.52
C GLY A 75 -3.75 8.68 1.56
N ASN A 76 -3.42 7.95 0.49
CA ASN A 76 -3.94 6.60 0.25
C ASN A 76 -3.56 5.58 1.33
N HIS A 77 -2.39 5.75 1.99
CA HIS A 77 -2.00 4.86 3.08
C HIS A 77 -2.88 5.05 4.32
N ALA A 78 -3.18 6.30 4.68
CA ALA A 78 -4.11 6.62 5.77
C ALA A 78 -5.45 5.92 5.59
N GLN A 79 -6.05 6.03 4.40
CA GLN A 79 -7.32 5.40 4.07
C GLN A 79 -7.22 3.86 4.09
N GLY A 80 -6.11 3.30 3.59
CA GLY A 80 -5.87 1.86 3.62
C GLY A 80 -5.79 1.30 5.05
N VAL A 81 -5.07 1.99 5.95
CA VAL A 81 -4.97 1.62 7.37
C VAL A 81 -6.31 1.77 8.07
N ALA A 82 -6.99 2.90 7.88
CA ALA A 82 -8.31 3.16 8.49
C ALA A 82 -9.36 2.12 8.07
N PHE A 83 -9.43 1.81 6.76
CA PHE A 83 -10.32 0.78 6.25
C PHE A 83 -10.02 -0.60 6.88
N ALA A 84 -8.75 -1.02 6.86
CA ALA A 84 -8.35 -2.33 7.35
C ALA A 84 -8.60 -2.48 8.86
N ALA A 85 -8.28 -1.46 9.64
CA ALA A 85 -8.51 -1.45 11.08
C ALA A 85 -10.01 -1.53 11.40
N ARG A 86 -10.86 -0.74 10.72
CA ARG A 86 -12.32 -0.79 10.87
C ARG A 86 -12.87 -2.18 10.57
N ASP A 87 -12.45 -2.79 9.47
CA ASP A 87 -12.93 -4.10 9.04
C ASP A 87 -12.61 -5.21 10.05
N MET A 88 -11.51 -5.04 10.78
CA MET A 88 -11.06 -5.97 11.84
C MET A 88 -11.45 -5.56 13.26
N GLY A 89 -12.20 -4.45 13.43
CA GLY A 89 -12.60 -3.95 14.75
C GLY A 89 -11.42 -3.42 15.61
N ILE A 90 -10.36 -2.93 14.96
CA ILE A 90 -9.12 -2.44 15.60
C ILE A 90 -9.15 -0.92 15.66
N HIS A 91 -8.77 -0.34 16.80
CA HIS A 91 -8.60 1.11 16.92
C HIS A 91 -7.43 1.59 16.05
N ALA A 92 -7.67 2.63 15.24
CA ALA A 92 -6.66 3.23 14.39
C ALA A 92 -6.53 4.72 14.63
N VAL A 93 -5.29 5.19 14.80
CA VAL A 93 -4.92 6.60 14.90
C VAL A 93 -4.12 6.99 13.67
N ILE A 94 -4.49 8.10 13.02
CA ILE A 94 -3.79 8.60 11.85
C ILE A 94 -3.33 10.04 12.11
N CYS A 95 -2.01 10.24 12.19
CA CYS A 95 -1.41 11.57 12.27
C CYS A 95 -1.33 12.17 10.87
N ILE A 96 -1.92 13.36 10.71
CA ILE A 96 -2.01 14.07 9.43
C ILE A 96 -1.54 15.51 9.62
N PRO A 97 -0.66 16.06 8.76
CA PRO A 97 -0.34 17.47 8.77
C PRO A 97 -1.60 18.33 8.64
N GLN A 98 -1.72 19.39 9.43
CA GLN A 98 -2.89 20.26 9.48
C GLN A 98 -3.18 20.94 8.12
N GLY A 99 -2.16 21.14 7.28
CA GLY A 99 -2.29 21.69 5.92
C GLY A 99 -2.75 20.69 4.86
N ALA A 100 -3.07 19.44 5.22
CA ALA A 100 -3.54 18.45 4.26
C ALA A 100 -4.95 18.82 3.70
N PRO A 101 -5.25 18.42 2.45
CA PRO A 101 -6.57 18.68 1.87
C PRO A 101 -7.71 18.09 2.73
N LEU A 102 -8.74 18.90 2.99
CA LEU A 102 -9.87 18.51 3.83
C LEU A 102 -10.54 17.23 3.34
N SER A 103 -10.67 17.07 2.01
CA SER A 103 -11.25 15.87 1.41
C SER A 103 -10.54 14.56 1.81
N LYS A 104 -9.20 14.60 1.99
CA LYS A 104 -8.41 13.44 2.42
C LYS A 104 -8.57 13.17 3.91
N ILE A 105 -8.67 14.23 4.72
CA ILE A 105 -8.92 14.13 6.16
C ILE A 105 -10.30 13.49 6.39
N GLU A 106 -11.33 14.00 5.73
CA GLU A 106 -12.69 13.48 5.83
C GLU A 106 -12.82 12.04 5.30
N ALA A 107 -12.16 11.72 4.19
CA ALA A 107 -12.10 10.35 3.69
C ALA A 107 -11.51 9.39 4.73
N THR A 108 -10.43 9.79 5.42
CA THR A 108 -9.82 8.96 6.49
C THR A 108 -10.76 8.79 7.68
N ARG A 109 -11.43 9.88 8.12
CA ARG A 109 -12.44 9.83 9.19
C ARG A 109 -13.63 8.96 8.83
N SER A 110 -14.08 8.99 7.58
CA SER A 110 -15.23 8.19 7.12
C SER A 110 -14.98 6.68 7.23
N TYR A 111 -13.73 6.26 7.25
CA TYR A 111 -13.34 4.88 7.55
C TYR A 111 -13.24 4.59 9.06
N GLY A 112 -13.58 5.54 9.95
CA GLY A 112 -13.67 5.33 11.39
C GLY A 112 -12.36 5.49 12.16
N ALA A 113 -11.29 5.97 11.53
CA ALA A 113 -10.03 6.24 12.23
C ALA A 113 -10.10 7.54 13.04
N GLU A 114 -9.46 7.55 14.19
CA GLU A 114 -9.13 8.77 14.92
C GLU A 114 -8.07 9.56 14.15
N VAL A 115 -8.36 10.82 13.82
CA VAL A 115 -7.44 11.68 13.09
C VAL A 115 -6.85 12.72 14.03
N VAL A 116 -5.53 12.68 14.20
CA VAL A 116 -4.74 13.66 14.92
C VAL A 116 -4.15 14.64 13.90
N LEU A 117 -4.65 15.89 13.92
CA LEU A 117 -4.12 16.95 13.07
C LEU A 117 -2.91 17.59 13.76
N VAL A 118 -1.76 17.55 13.08
CA VAL A 118 -0.48 18.02 13.62
C VAL A 118 -0.09 19.31 12.89
N PRO A 119 0.20 20.40 13.61
CA PRO A 119 0.76 21.60 13.00
C PRO A 119 2.11 21.31 12.33
N GLY A 120 2.37 21.93 11.18
CA GLY A 120 3.63 21.76 10.45
C GLY A 120 3.49 20.87 9.22
N VAL A 121 4.58 20.16 8.88
CA VAL A 121 4.72 19.34 7.66
C VAL A 121 4.64 17.84 7.97
N TYR A 122 4.98 17.01 6.97
CA TYR A 122 4.93 15.55 7.13
C TYR A 122 5.82 15.04 8.27
N ASP A 123 7.02 15.60 8.41
CA ASP A 123 7.98 15.15 9.42
C ASP A 123 7.49 15.43 10.86
N ASP A 124 6.77 16.54 11.07
CA ASP A 124 6.14 16.84 12.35
C ASP A 124 5.04 15.83 12.69
N ALA A 125 4.20 15.50 11.71
CA ALA A 125 3.16 14.49 11.87
C ALA A 125 3.73 13.08 12.07
N TYR A 126 4.86 12.77 11.44
CA TYR A 126 5.58 11.53 11.67
C TYR A 126 6.15 11.45 13.07
N ALA A 127 6.80 12.52 13.55
CA ALA A 127 7.35 12.60 14.89
C ALA A 127 6.25 12.42 15.96
N GLU A 128 5.08 13.03 15.76
CA GLU A 128 3.93 12.85 16.64
C GLU A 128 3.39 11.43 16.62
N ALA A 129 3.33 10.80 15.46
CA ALA A 129 2.92 9.39 15.34
C ALA A 129 3.87 8.46 16.10
N ILE A 130 5.18 8.72 16.05
CA ILE A 130 6.20 7.96 16.80
C ILE A 130 6.04 8.22 18.31
N ARG A 131 5.84 9.47 18.73
CA ARG A 131 5.60 9.82 20.14
C ARG A 131 4.37 9.07 20.69
N LEU A 132 3.25 9.11 19.97
CA LEU A 132 2.02 8.42 20.38
C LEU A 132 2.17 6.90 20.36
N ARG A 133 2.91 6.35 19.39
CA ARG A 133 3.27 4.92 19.38
C ARG A 133 3.94 4.52 20.70
N ASP A 134 4.95 5.27 21.11
CA ASP A 134 5.76 4.94 22.29
C ASP A 134 4.98 5.15 23.60
N GLU A 135 4.15 6.19 23.66
CA GLU A 135 3.33 6.51 24.84
C GLU A 135 2.15 5.54 25.02
N LYS A 136 1.45 5.18 23.94
CA LYS A 136 0.22 4.38 23.99
C LYS A 136 0.43 2.92 23.66
N GLY A 137 1.60 2.54 23.15
CA GLY A 137 1.93 1.18 22.75
C GLY A 137 1.31 0.74 21.42
N TYR A 138 0.86 1.68 20.57
CA TYR A 138 0.30 1.37 19.26
C TYR A 138 1.32 0.67 18.35
N THR A 139 0.84 -0.16 17.44
CA THR A 139 1.68 -0.72 16.38
C THR A 139 1.74 0.25 15.20
N PHE A 140 2.95 0.72 14.85
CA PHE A 140 3.13 1.61 13.71
C PHE A 140 3.02 0.86 12.39
N ILE A 141 2.14 1.31 11.51
CA ILE A 141 1.94 0.74 10.17
C ILE A 141 2.71 1.58 9.15
N HIS A 142 3.91 1.10 8.79
CA HIS A 142 4.79 1.81 7.86
C HIS A 142 4.19 1.85 6.44
N PRO A 143 4.30 2.97 5.70
CA PRO A 143 3.65 3.11 4.40
C PRO A 143 4.27 2.29 3.26
N PHE A 144 5.50 1.73 3.42
CA PHE A 144 6.22 1.00 2.37
C PHE A 144 7.35 0.09 2.89
N ASP A 145 8.13 0.48 3.91
CA ASP A 145 9.30 -0.26 4.39
C ASP A 145 8.91 -1.25 5.50
N ASP A 146 8.21 -2.29 5.09
CA ASP A 146 7.80 -3.43 5.91
C ASP A 146 7.53 -4.62 4.97
N TYR A 147 8.04 -5.78 5.28
CA TYR A 147 7.91 -6.96 4.42
C TYR A 147 6.45 -7.43 4.25
N SER A 148 5.59 -7.24 5.26
CA SER A 148 4.16 -7.54 5.13
C SER A 148 3.46 -6.53 4.22
N ILE A 149 3.82 -5.24 4.33
CA ILE A 149 3.35 -4.21 3.38
C ILE A 149 3.77 -4.56 1.95
N MET A 150 5.05 -4.86 1.74
CA MET A 150 5.57 -5.26 0.43
C MET A 150 4.87 -6.51 -0.12
N ALA A 151 4.63 -7.51 0.73
CA ALA A 151 3.94 -8.75 0.35
C ALA A 151 2.49 -8.49 -0.09
N GLY A 152 1.75 -7.67 0.65
CA GLY A 152 0.40 -7.25 0.26
C GLY A 152 0.38 -6.53 -1.08
N GLN A 153 1.31 -5.58 -1.32
CA GLN A 153 1.45 -4.89 -2.60
C GLN A 153 1.87 -5.85 -3.73
N GLY A 154 2.69 -6.85 -3.41
CA GLY A 154 3.15 -7.87 -4.35
C GLY A 154 2.05 -8.74 -4.95
N THR A 155 0.87 -8.81 -4.30
CA THR A 155 -0.31 -9.48 -4.87
C THR A 155 -0.75 -8.89 -6.21
N ILE A 156 -0.41 -7.62 -6.49
CA ILE A 156 -0.61 -6.99 -7.81
C ILE A 156 0.18 -7.75 -8.88
N GLY A 157 1.44 -8.08 -8.61
CA GLY A 157 2.28 -8.85 -9.53
C GLY A 157 1.70 -10.25 -9.79
N LEU A 158 1.21 -10.93 -8.74
CA LEU A 158 0.54 -12.22 -8.89
C LEU A 158 -0.72 -12.11 -9.76
N GLU A 159 -1.55 -11.09 -9.53
CA GLU A 159 -2.77 -10.85 -10.31
C GLU A 159 -2.45 -10.51 -11.79
N ILE A 160 -1.43 -9.68 -12.05
CA ILE A 160 -1.01 -9.34 -13.42
C ILE A 160 -0.60 -10.59 -14.17
N LEU A 161 0.27 -11.43 -13.60
CA LEU A 161 0.72 -12.66 -14.25
C LEU A 161 -0.41 -13.66 -14.54
N GLN A 162 -1.45 -13.68 -13.69
CA GLN A 162 -2.64 -14.50 -13.90
C GLN A 162 -3.58 -13.93 -14.98
N GLN A 163 -3.70 -12.59 -15.07
CA GLN A 163 -4.62 -11.91 -15.98
C GLN A 163 -4.01 -11.68 -17.37
N LEU A 164 -2.68 -11.56 -17.43
CA LEU A 164 -1.90 -11.33 -18.65
C LEU A 164 -0.64 -12.21 -18.64
N PRO A 165 -0.77 -13.52 -18.89
CA PRO A 165 0.37 -14.45 -18.79
C PRO A 165 1.52 -14.16 -19.77
N ASP A 166 1.22 -13.49 -20.89
CA ASP A 166 2.17 -13.12 -21.94
C ASP A 166 2.83 -11.74 -21.73
N VAL A 167 2.63 -11.09 -20.56
CA VAL A 167 3.25 -9.78 -20.26
C VAL A 167 4.79 -9.87 -20.32
N ASP A 168 5.42 -8.96 -21.08
CA ASP A 168 6.88 -8.89 -21.22
C ASP A 168 7.52 -7.87 -20.30
N MET A 169 6.78 -6.82 -19.94
CA MET A 169 7.27 -5.73 -19.14
C MET A 169 6.17 -5.17 -18.21
N ILE A 170 6.53 -4.91 -16.98
CA ILE A 170 5.69 -4.23 -16.00
C ILE A 170 6.37 -2.93 -15.57
N VAL A 171 5.69 -1.81 -15.79
CA VAL A 171 6.14 -0.49 -15.36
C VAL A 171 5.35 -0.07 -14.12
N THR A 172 6.03 0.33 -13.06
CA THR A 172 5.40 0.73 -11.80
C THR A 172 6.03 1.98 -11.20
N ALA A 173 5.23 2.80 -10.55
CA ALA A 173 5.72 3.98 -9.85
C ALA A 173 6.53 3.60 -8.60
N ILE A 174 7.58 4.35 -8.33
CA ILE A 174 8.37 4.29 -7.11
C ILE A 174 8.15 5.58 -6.30
N GLY A 175 7.62 5.41 -5.07
CA GLY A 175 7.81 6.35 -3.98
C GLY A 175 8.86 5.76 -3.04
N GLY A 176 8.47 5.24 -1.88
CA GLY A 176 9.38 4.55 -0.95
C GLY A 176 9.65 3.07 -1.27
N GLY A 177 9.40 2.58 -2.48
CA GLY A 177 9.82 1.27 -2.97
C GLY A 177 8.92 0.07 -2.63
N GLY A 178 7.97 0.19 -1.70
CA GLY A 178 7.19 -0.98 -1.24
C GLY A 178 6.37 -1.69 -2.33
N LEU A 179 5.80 -0.93 -3.28
CA LEU A 179 5.06 -1.50 -4.41
C LEU A 179 5.99 -2.29 -5.35
N ILE A 180 7.03 -1.64 -5.84
CA ILE A 180 7.94 -2.28 -6.80
C ILE A 180 8.66 -3.48 -6.19
N SER A 181 9.03 -3.41 -4.91
CA SER A 181 9.67 -4.54 -4.20
C SER A 181 8.75 -5.76 -4.16
N GLY A 182 7.47 -5.57 -3.85
CA GLY A 182 6.49 -6.65 -3.86
C GLY A 182 6.23 -7.21 -5.26
N VAL A 183 5.99 -6.32 -6.23
CA VAL A 183 5.73 -6.72 -7.63
C VAL A 183 6.96 -7.41 -8.23
N ALA A 184 8.16 -6.86 -8.06
CA ALA A 184 9.39 -7.45 -8.57
C ALA A 184 9.65 -8.83 -7.97
N LYS A 185 9.41 -9.01 -6.66
CA LYS A 185 9.54 -10.33 -6.02
C LYS A 185 8.62 -11.35 -6.66
N ALA A 186 7.33 -11.02 -6.84
CA ALA A 186 6.37 -11.92 -7.49
C ALA A 186 6.79 -12.27 -8.91
N VAL A 187 7.10 -11.25 -9.70
CA VAL A 187 7.37 -11.40 -11.14
C VAL A 187 8.68 -12.13 -11.40
N LYS A 188 9.75 -11.78 -10.70
CA LYS A 188 11.06 -12.40 -10.93
C LYS A 188 11.14 -13.86 -10.48
N GLU A 189 10.33 -14.27 -9.53
CA GLU A 189 10.23 -15.68 -9.12
C GLU A 189 9.37 -16.52 -10.08
N LEU A 190 8.26 -15.96 -10.61
CA LEU A 190 7.29 -16.71 -11.41
C LEU A 190 7.52 -16.58 -12.92
N LYS A 191 8.04 -15.44 -13.38
CA LYS A 191 8.33 -15.15 -14.79
C LYS A 191 9.63 -14.31 -14.89
N PRO A 192 10.82 -14.92 -14.71
CA PRO A 192 12.10 -14.20 -14.71
C PRO A 192 12.37 -13.39 -15.98
N SER A 193 11.82 -13.81 -17.11
CA SER A 193 11.94 -13.12 -18.41
C SER A 193 11.19 -11.80 -18.47
N CYS A 194 10.15 -11.61 -17.64
CA CYS A 194 9.40 -10.36 -17.61
C CYS A 194 10.24 -9.24 -16.97
N GLN A 195 10.35 -8.12 -17.64
CA GLN A 195 11.03 -6.95 -17.11
C GLN A 195 10.15 -6.23 -16.09
N VAL A 196 10.76 -5.74 -15.00
CA VAL A 196 10.08 -4.87 -14.02
C VAL A 196 10.86 -3.55 -13.98
N ILE A 197 10.20 -2.48 -14.39
CA ILE A 197 10.77 -1.13 -14.48
C ILE A 197 10.09 -0.24 -13.47
N GLY A 198 10.90 0.42 -12.64
CA GLY A 198 10.44 1.45 -11.72
C GLY A 198 10.56 2.83 -12.33
N VAL A 199 9.55 3.66 -12.14
CA VAL A 199 9.57 5.08 -12.55
C VAL A 199 9.44 5.94 -11.32
N GLN A 200 10.36 6.88 -11.17
CA GLN A 200 10.42 7.81 -10.04
C GLN A 200 10.49 9.24 -10.58
N ALA A 201 9.93 10.19 -9.85
CA ALA A 201 10.05 11.60 -10.21
C ALA A 201 11.52 12.06 -10.03
N GLU A 202 12.04 12.82 -10.97
CA GLU A 202 13.42 13.32 -10.97
C GLU A 202 13.74 14.08 -9.67
N GLY A 203 12.81 14.93 -9.19
CA GLY A 203 12.95 15.67 -7.93
C GLY A 203 12.75 14.84 -6.64
N ALA A 204 12.52 13.51 -6.73
CA ALA A 204 12.28 12.63 -5.58
C ALA A 204 12.78 11.20 -5.89
N ALA A 205 14.00 11.06 -6.39
CA ALA A 205 14.57 9.82 -6.90
C ALA A 205 15.35 9.02 -5.83
N SER A 206 14.84 8.97 -4.59
CA SER A 206 15.51 8.35 -3.43
C SER A 206 15.82 6.85 -3.54
N MET A 207 15.26 6.16 -4.52
CA MET A 207 15.54 4.73 -4.76
C MET A 207 16.52 4.51 -5.93
N TYR A 208 16.94 5.58 -6.60
CA TYR A 208 17.94 5.53 -7.69
C TYR A 208 19.37 5.73 -7.15
N GLU A 209 19.52 6.44 -6.05
CA GLU A 209 20.78 6.68 -5.34
C GLU A 209 21.19 5.44 -4.51
#